data_aa427ed5b73859a1cfc751e6ca552207
#
_entry.id   aa427ed5b73859a1cfc751e6ca552207
#
_cell.length_a   1.000
_cell.length_b   1.000
_cell.length_c   1.000
_cell.angle_alpha   90.00
_cell.angle_beta   90.00
_cell.angle_gamma   90.00
#
_symmetry.space_group_name_H-M   'P 1'
#
loop_
_entity.id
_entity.type
_entity.pdbx_description
1 polymer ?
#
loop_
_entity_poly.entity_id
_entity_poly.type
_entity_poly.pdbx_seq_one_letter_code
_entity_poly.pdbx_strand_id
1 'polypeptide(L)'
;MNEYIIYTTEGYTCGPNSEVDVENCQVLGFAKGLSEKDAINKLFEHNEWLHKSGFTTDNAFARPLLVDSIREDIKTVIDYLWKDEHRHFQENHYPQNHIFRILKRLQDAVK
;
A
#
# COMPACT_ATOMS: atom_id res chain seq x y z
N MET A 1 0.81 8.56 12.12
CA MET A 1 -0.27 7.58 11.90
C MET A 1 -0.09 6.96 10.51
N ASN A 2 -0.08 5.65 10.44
CA ASN A 2 0.16 4.93 9.18
C ASN A 2 -1.15 4.39 8.64
N GLU A 3 -1.21 4.21 7.33
CA GLU A 3 -2.32 3.55 6.67
C GLU A 3 -1.99 2.07 6.47
N TYR A 4 -2.97 1.21 6.70
CA TYR A 4 -2.82 -0.24 6.60
C TYR A 4 -3.85 -0.83 5.66
N ILE A 5 -3.42 -1.85 4.92
CA ILE A 5 -4.34 -2.75 4.25
C ILE A 5 -4.64 -3.90 5.23
N ILE A 6 -5.90 -4.24 5.38
CA ILE A 6 -6.34 -5.26 6.33
C ILE A 6 -7.01 -6.39 5.54
N TYR A 7 -6.55 -7.60 5.78
CA TYR A 7 -7.01 -8.78 5.06
C TYR A 7 -7.16 -9.97 6.00
N THR A 8 -7.84 -10.99 5.51
CA THR A 8 -7.99 -12.26 6.23
C THR A 8 -7.69 -13.42 5.30
N THR A 9 -7.27 -14.53 5.89
CA THR A 9 -7.11 -15.81 5.20
C THR A 9 -8.19 -16.81 5.60
N GLU A 10 -9.22 -16.35 6.33
CA GLU A 10 -10.34 -17.19 6.75
C GLU A 10 -11.12 -17.71 5.56
N GLY A 11 -11.49 -18.98 5.64
CA GLY A 11 -12.30 -19.63 4.62
C GLY A 11 -11.47 -20.25 3.52
N TYR A 12 -12.17 -20.77 2.54
CA TYR A 12 -11.57 -21.44 1.39
C TYR A 12 -12.20 -20.94 0.10
N THR A 13 -11.43 -20.96 -0.94
CA THR A 13 -11.91 -20.63 -2.29
C THR A 13 -11.26 -21.59 -3.28
N CYS A 14 -11.70 -21.58 -4.51
CA CYS A 14 -11.08 -22.39 -5.55
C CYS A 14 -10.73 -21.53 -6.76
N GLY A 15 -9.73 -21.97 -7.52
CA GLY A 15 -9.36 -21.29 -8.76
C GLY A 15 -10.48 -21.43 -9.81
N PRO A 16 -10.48 -20.56 -10.83
CA PRO A 16 -11.54 -20.57 -11.85
C PRO A 16 -11.69 -21.90 -12.60
N ASN A 17 -10.61 -22.66 -12.71
CA ASN A 17 -10.58 -23.93 -13.43
C ASN A 17 -10.21 -25.11 -12.53
N SER A 18 -10.44 -24.98 -11.22
CA SER A 18 -10.07 -25.99 -10.25
C SER A 18 -11.22 -26.28 -9.31
N GLU A 19 -11.42 -27.55 -8.98
CA GLU A 19 -12.38 -27.98 -7.97
C GLU A 19 -11.74 -28.13 -6.59
N VAL A 20 -10.41 -27.90 -6.50
CA VAL A 20 -9.67 -28.02 -5.26
C VAL A 20 -9.76 -26.74 -4.49
N ASP A 21 -10.20 -26.82 -3.23
CA ASP A 21 -10.25 -25.66 -2.34
C ASP A 21 -8.84 -25.23 -1.96
N VAL A 22 -8.62 -23.93 -1.96
CA VAL A 22 -7.37 -23.31 -1.50
C VAL A 22 -7.68 -22.29 -0.43
N GLU A 23 -6.68 -21.94 0.36
CA GLU A 23 -6.82 -20.96 1.40
C GLU A 23 -7.23 -19.60 0.82
N ASN A 24 -8.18 -18.96 1.46
CA ASN A 24 -8.69 -17.67 1.02
C ASN A 24 -7.70 -16.54 1.36
N CYS A 25 -7.72 -15.50 0.54
CA CYS A 25 -7.08 -14.24 0.89
C CYS A 25 -8.02 -13.11 0.45
N GLN A 26 -8.64 -12.46 1.41
CA GLN A 26 -9.66 -11.46 1.15
C GLN A 26 -9.32 -10.15 1.84
N VAL A 27 -9.31 -9.06 1.09
CA VAL A 27 -9.13 -7.72 1.64
C VAL A 27 -10.41 -7.29 2.33
N LEU A 28 -10.31 -6.95 3.61
CA LEU A 28 -11.43 -6.45 4.39
C LEU A 28 -11.57 -4.95 4.30
N GLY A 29 -10.48 -4.23 4.11
CA GLY A 29 -10.51 -2.80 3.96
C GLY A 29 -9.18 -2.14 4.27
N PHE A 30 -9.24 -0.83 4.47
CA PHE A 30 -8.10 0.00 4.78
C PHE A 30 -8.41 0.84 6.00
N ALA A 31 -7.44 1.06 6.85
CA ALA A 31 -7.61 1.90 8.04
C ALA A 31 -6.28 2.54 8.43
N LYS A 32 -6.38 3.70 9.05
CA LYS A 32 -5.23 4.37 9.65
C LYS A 32 -5.17 4.02 11.13
N GLY A 33 -3.96 3.86 11.63
CA GLY A 33 -3.76 3.54 13.04
C GLY A 33 -2.34 3.81 13.49
N LEU A 34 -2.15 3.78 14.80
CA LEU A 34 -0.83 3.93 15.42
C LEU A 34 -0.05 2.62 15.37
N SER A 35 -0.74 1.50 15.22
CA SER A 35 -0.18 0.16 15.10
C SER A 35 -1.07 -0.70 14.23
N GLU A 36 -0.60 -1.89 13.86
CA GLU A 36 -1.40 -2.85 13.11
C GLU A 36 -2.69 -3.20 13.86
N LYS A 37 -2.58 -3.48 15.15
CA LYS A 37 -3.73 -3.83 15.98
C LYS A 37 -4.72 -2.67 16.08
N ASP A 38 -4.23 -1.45 16.21
CA ASP A 38 -5.08 -0.26 16.28
C ASP A 38 -5.87 -0.07 14.99
N ALA A 39 -5.21 -0.24 13.85
CA ALA A 39 -5.86 -0.14 12.54
C ALA A 39 -6.95 -1.21 12.35
N ILE A 40 -6.66 -2.45 12.75
CA ILE A 40 -7.64 -3.54 12.68
C ILE A 40 -8.86 -3.22 13.54
N ASN A 41 -8.64 -2.79 14.77
CA ASN A 41 -9.73 -2.44 15.67
C ASN A 41 -10.59 -1.30 15.13
N LYS A 42 -9.96 -0.27 14.56
CA LYS A 42 -10.70 0.85 13.96
C LYS A 42 -11.54 0.42 12.76
N LEU A 43 -10.99 -0.46 11.92
CA LEU A 43 -11.74 -0.97 10.78
C LEU A 43 -13.01 -1.70 11.25
N PHE A 44 -12.88 -2.57 12.23
CA PHE A 44 -14.01 -3.34 12.75
C PHE A 44 -15.03 -2.47 13.49
N GLU A 45 -14.57 -1.43 14.19
CA GLU A 45 -15.48 -0.48 14.86
C GLU A 45 -16.35 0.29 13.86
N HIS A 46 -15.81 0.65 12.72
CA HIS A 46 -16.53 1.45 11.72
C HIS A 46 -17.28 0.62 10.68
N ASN A 47 -17.17 -0.70 10.73
CA ASN A 47 -17.75 -1.58 9.73
C ASN A 47 -18.40 -2.81 10.38
N GLU A 48 -19.57 -2.63 10.91
CA GLU A 48 -20.30 -3.71 11.60
C GLU A 48 -20.54 -4.93 10.72
N TRP A 49 -20.60 -4.75 9.41
CA TRP A 49 -20.82 -5.86 8.49
C TRP A 49 -19.73 -6.93 8.59
N LEU A 50 -18.52 -6.56 9.03
CA LEU A 50 -17.43 -7.52 9.22
C LEU A 50 -17.77 -8.54 10.29
N HIS A 51 -18.26 -8.09 11.43
CA HIS A 51 -18.71 -8.99 12.51
C HIS A 51 -19.92 -9.82 12.07
N LYS A 52 -20.87 -9.21 11.41
CA LYS A 52 -22.08 -9.89 10.94
C LYS A 52 -21.76 -10.97 9.89
N SER A 53 -20.69 -10.78 9.14
CA SER A 53 -20.24 -11.75 8.14
C SER A 53 -19.37 -12.86 8.73
N GLY A 54 -19.08 -12.83 10.03
CA GLY A 54 -18.30 -13.85 10.71
C GLY A 54 -16.80 -13.58 10.79
N PHE A 55 -16.34 -12.44 10.32
CA PHE A 55 -14.92 -12.06 10.46
C PHE A 55 -14.64 -11.59 11.88
N THR A 56 -13.43 -11.86 12.35
CA THR A 56 -13.00 -11.46 13.70
C THR A 56 -11.68 -10.72 13.63
N THR A 57 -11.41 -9.91 14.65
CA THR A 57 -10.14 -9.20 14.75
C THR A 57 -8.96 -10.15 14.92
N ASP A 58 -9.20 -11.33 15.49
CA ASP A 58 -8.14 -12.33 15.71
C ASP A 58 -7.65 -12.96 14.41
N ASN A 59 -8.50 -12.98 13.39
CA ASN A 59 -8.22 -13.59 12.08
C ASN A 59 -7.92 -12.57 11.01
N ALA A 60 -7.72 -11.33 11.40
CA ALA A 60 -7.36 -10.24 10.50
C ALA A 60 -5.87 -9.91 10.62
N PHE A 61 -5.28 -9.62 9.49
CA PHE A 61 -3.88 -9.22 9.38
C PHE A 61 -3.80 -7.82 8.79
N ALA A 62 -2.84 -7.04 9.25
CA ALA A 62 -2.61 -5.71 8.72
C ALA A 62 -1.18 -5.60 8.20
N ARG A 63 -1.02 -4.93 7.07
CA ARG A 63 0.30 -4.59 6.54
C ARG A 63 0.34 -3.10 6.28
N PRO A 64 1.41 -2.42 6.70
CA PRO A 64 1.51 -0.99 6.46
C PRO A 64 1.66 -0.73 4.97
N LEU A 65 0.93 0.25 4.50
CA LEU A 65 1.14 0.86 3.22
C LEU A 65 2.29 1.86 3.36
N LEU A 66 2.39 2.82 2.47
CA LEU A 66 3.46 3.80 2.58
C LEU A 66 3.25 4.67 3.81
N VAL A 67 4.17 4.60 4.79
CA VAL A 67 4.09 5.44 5.99
C VAL A 67 4.37 6.90 5.64
N ASP A 68 3.73 7.83 6.37
CA ASP A 68 3.78 9.27 6.07
C ASP A 68 5.21 9.81 6.06
N SER A 69 6.04 9.42 7.04
CA SER A 69 7.44 9.88 7.10
C SER A 69 8.25 9.39 5.90
N ILE A 70 8.06 8.15 5.49
CA ILE A 70 8.73 7.59 4.32
C ILE A 70 8.24 8.27 3.06
N ARG A 71 6.94 8.56 2.98
CA ARG A 71 6.35 9.29 1.85
C ARG A 71 7.00 10.65 1.68
N GLU A 72 7.18 11.39 2.76
CA GLU A 72 7.83 12.70 2.73
C GLU A 72 9.32 12.60 2.36
N ASP A 73 10.01 11.57 2.87
CA ASP A 73 11.40 11.33 2.51
C ASP A 73 11.54 11.01 1.02
N ILE A 74 10.65 10.21 0.47
CA ILE A 74 10.62 9.89 -0.96
C ILE A 74 10.40 11.17 -1.78
N LYS A 75 9.46 12.03 -1.38
CA LYS A 75 9.22 13.31 -2.05
C LYS A 75 10.48 14.18 -2.06
N THR A 76 11.16 14.26 -0.93
CA THR A 76 12.39 15.03 -0.80
C THR A 76 13.48 14.52 -1.74
N VAL A 77 13.67 13.21 -1.78
CA VAL A 77 14.66 12.58 -2.67
C VAL A 77 14.29 12.80 -4.14
N ILE A 78 13.01 12.65 -4.49
CA ILE A 78 12.52 12.88 -5.85
C ILE A 78 12.81 14.31 -6.30
N ASP A 79 12.50 15.29 -5.46
CA ASP A 79 12.74 16.69 -5.79
C ASP A 79 14.22 16.96 -6.04
N TYR A 80 15.08 16.41 -5.20
CA TYR A 80 16.52 16.53 -5.35
C TYR A 80 17.00 15.93 -6.68
N LEU A 81 16.55 14.71 -6.99
CA LEU A 81 16.94 14.01 -8.20
C LEU A 81 16.40 14.70 -9.47
N TRP A 82 15.18 15.24 -9.42
CA TRP A 82 14.64 16.01 -10.55
C TRP A 82 15.51 17.21 -10.88
N LYS A 83 15.93 17.96 -9.86
CA LYS A 83 16.79 19.14 -10.06
C LYS A 83 18.16 18.74 -10.62
N ASP A 84 18.73 17.68 -10.09
CA ASP A 84 20.04 17.18 -10.54
C ASP A 84 19.97 16.64 -11.97
N GLU A 85 18.99 15.81 -12.29
CA GLU A 85 18.79 15.25 -13.63
C GLU A 85 18.50 16.33 -14.67
N HIS A 86 17.69 17.33 -14.31
CA HIS A 86 17.39 18.45 -15.18
C HIS A 86 18.66 19.21 -15.58
N ARG A 87 19.49 19.52 -14.58
CA ARG A 87 20.75 20.20 -14.82
C ARG A 87 21.68 19.34 -15.67
N HIS A 88 21.79 18.07 -15.34
CA HIS A 88 22.63 17.10 -16.04
C HIS A 88 22.22 16.97 -17.51
N PHE A 89 20.95 16.85 -17.77
CA PHE A 89 20.41 16.80 -19.12
C PHE A 89 20.76 18.05 -19.92
N GLN A 90 20.57 19.22 -19.33
CA GLN A 90 20.87 20.50 -19.99
C GLN A 90 22.37 20.67 -20.28
N GLU A 91 23.22 20.26 -19.36
CA GLU A 91 24.67 20.38 -19.51
C GLU A 91 25.26 19.39 -20.51
N ASN A 92 24.76 18.15 -20.53
CA ASN A 92 25.36 17.05 -21.27
C ASN A 92 24.53 16.59 -22.47
N HIS A 93 23.34 17.09 -22.65
CA HIS A 93 22.43 16.73 -23.74
C HIS A 93 22.10 15.22 -23.82
N TYR A 94 22.16 14.50 -22.68
CA TYR A 94 21.83 13.09 -22.63
C TYR A 94 20.33 12.88 -22.39
N PRO A 95 19.68 12.03 -23.18
CA PRO A 95 18.29 11.68 -22.91
C PRO A 95 18.21 10.75 -21.70
N GLN A 96 17.79 11.27 -20.57
CA GLN A 96 17.63 10.52 -19.31
C GLN A 96 16.23 9.92 -19.18
N ASN A 97 15.70 9.41 -20.26
CA ASN A 97 14.32 8.91 -20.34
C ASN A 97 14.01 7.85 -19.27
N HIS A 98 14.97 6.95 -19.01
CA HIS A 98 14.78 5.90 -18.03
C HIS A 98 14.62 6.46 -16.60
N ILE A 99 15.50 7.38 -16.23
CA ILE A 99 15.46 8.01 -14.92
C ILE A 99 14.21 8.86 -14.75
N PHE A 100 13.85 9.66 -15.77
CA PHE A 100 12.64 10.48 -15.72
C PHE A 100 11.37 9.63 -15.56
N ARG A 101 11.30 8.48 -16.21
CA ARG A 101 10.17 7.57 -16.07
C ARG A 101 10.03 7.03 -14.66
N ILE A 102 11.16 6.65 -14.05
CA ILE A 102 11.17 6.16 -12.68
C ILE A 102 10.76 7.27 -11.71
N LEU A 103 11.33 8.46 -11.85
CA LEU A 103 11.01 9.61 -10.99
C LEU A 103 9.54 9.98 -11.10
N LYS A 104 8.99 10.02 -12.31
CA LYS A 104 7.58 10.33 -12.50
C LYS A 104 6.68 9.29 -11.86
N ARG A 105 7.01 8.01 -11.99
CA ARG A 105 6.27 6.92 -11.38
C ARG A 105 6.26 7.05 -9.86
N LEU A 106 7.42 7.32 -9.26
CA LEU A 106 7.55 7.51 -7.82
C LEU A 106 6.79 8.74 -7.35
N GLN A 107 6.88 9.84 -8.10
CA GLN A 107 6.17 11.07 -7.79
C GLN A 107 4.66 10.86 -7.79
N ASP A 108 4.14 10.14 -8.77
CA ASP A 108 2.70 9.83 -8.85
C ASP A 108 2.26 8.93 -7.70
N ALA A 109 3.13 8.02 -7.24
CA ALA A 109 2.84 7.12 -6.14
C ALA A 109 2.76 7.82 -4.78
N VAL A 110 3.46 8.95 -4.60
CA VAL A 110 3.52 9.66 -3.30
C VAL A 110 2.67 10.93 -3.25
N LYS A 111 1.87 11.18 -4.25
CA LYS A 111 0.96 12.32 -4.27
C LYS A 111 -0.10 12.26 -3.18
#